data_125424d6cd91cb455c38914f84b0af34
#
_entry.id   125424d6cd91cb455c38914f84b0af34
#
_cell.length_a   1.000
_cell.length_b   1.000
_cell.length_c   1.000
_cell.angle_alpha   90.00
_cell.angle_beta   90.00
_cell.angle_gamma   90.00
#
_symmetry.space_group_name_H-M   'P 1'
#
loop_
_entity.id
_entity.type
_entity.pdbx_description
1 polymer ?
#
loop_
_entity_poly.entity_id
_entity_poly.type
_entity_poly.pdbx_seq_one_letter_code
_entity_poly.pdbx_strand_id
1 'polypeptide(L)'
;MRPRRTAHDGTRRLRVGVLVTGLAITGGLERCVLEDTRELVAAGHEVEVWHRNAQSPRAAEGPPPYEAMGVRLVEATDYRFGITTALRDAWRFAREGLRIRRSHLDVLWLNRPEYLPFGRVASLVSGVPLAVHLHHAPNYRRLGPIAGGRTRYFAVSHAMARAWAESGVPTDRITIVPNGVDTDAFPAATPASVHDARAALGIPEDTPTVLYYGRLTRSKGVLALLEAWGRVRTAAAARVSVTTPPVAGDAAPAPLLVLAGALYPEEADAVHAAIDALPAGSVLVLPERDDVVPLLHAADVVVAPSIEPEGFGRVVVEAMSAGRPVVAAASGGTGEILSGDWARYTVDPADPDALAEKLLDTLDEAELDPSLAARCRAWVRDRYGREPHVRALLLALLAHARR
;
A
#
# COMPACT_ATOMS: atom_id res chain seq x y z
N MET A 1 -36.86 -12.85 15.76
CA MET A 1 -36.25 -11.77 14.98
C MET A 1 -35.64 -10.76 15.95
N ARG A 2 -34.31 -10.62 16.02
CA ARG A 2 -33.70 -9.57 16.87
C ARG A 2 -33.93 -8.22 16.19
N PRO A 3 -34.17 -7.12 16.93
CA PRO A 3 -34.33 -5.80 16.33
C PRO A 3 -33.09 -5.44 15.54
N ARG A 4 -33.27 -4.89 14.32
CA ARG A 4 -32.17 -4.36 13.49
C ARG A 4 -31.60 -3.16 14.23
N ARG A 5 -30.37 -3.27 14.71
CA ARG A 5 -29.62 -2.13 15.26
C ARG A 5 -29.11 -1.27 14.09
N THR A 6 -29.21 0.05 14.22
CA THR A 6 -28.68 1.00 13.25
C THR A 6 -27.28 1.46 13.65
N ALA A 7 -26.43 1.72 12.68
CA ALA A 7 -25.15 2.42 12.83
C ALA A 7 -25.39 3.93 12.96
N HIS A 8 -24.33 4.71 13.20
CA HIS A 8 -24.42 6.16 13.41
C HIS A 8 -24.98 6.93 12.20
N ASP A 9 -24.81 6.41 10.98
CA ASP A 9 -25.31 6.97 9.72
C ASP A 9 -26.74 6.49 9.34
N GLY A 10 -27.43 5.76 10.24
CA GLY A 10 -28.74 5.20 9.98
C GLY A 10 -28.73 3.89 9.19
N THR A 11 -27.59 3.40 8.74
CA THR A 11 -27.47 2.11 8.08
C THR A 11 -27.60 0.94 9.04
N ARG A 12 -27.74 -0.27 8.51
CA ARG A 12 -27.76 -1.48 9.32
C ARG A 12 -26.42 -1.68 10.02
N ARG A 13 -26.40 -1.79 11.34
CA ARG A 13 -25.23 -2.17 12.12
C ARG A 13 -24.82 -3.61 11.82
N LEU A 14 -23.58 -3.82 11.41
CA LEU A 14 -22.99 -5.13 11.13
C LEU A 14 -22.15 -5.63 12.31
N ARG A 15 -22.03 -6.96 12.38
CA ARG A 15 -21.01 -7.68 13.14
C ARG A 15 -20.02 -8.28 12.16
N VAL A 16 -18.82 -7.70 12.08
CA VAL A 16 -17.78 -8.07 11.12
C VAL A 16 -16.72 -8.91 11.80
N GLY A 17 -16.44 -10.08 11.26
CA GLY A 17 -15.30 -10.91 11.67
C GLY A 17 -14.11 -10.65 10.73
N VAL A 18 -13.13 -9.91 11.18
CA VAL A 18 -11.91 -9.60 10.41
C VAL A 18 -10.91 -10.72 10.61
N LEU A 19 -10.51 -11.39 9.52
CA LEU A 19 -9.58 -12.52 9.55
C LEU A 19 -8.19 -12.03 9.12
N VAL A 20 -7.24 -12.04 10.06
CA VAL A 20 -5.85 -11.60 9.86
C VAL A 20 -4.85 -12.67 10.29
N THR A 21 -3.63 -12.60 9.79
CA THR A 21 -2.56 -13.54 10.21
C THR A 21 -1.91 -13.14 11.52
N GLY A 22 -1.64 -11.87 11.70
CA GLY A 22 -1.05 -11.28 12.89
C GLY A 22 -1.64 -9.89 13.12
N LEU A 23 -1.33 -9.30 14.26
CA LEU A 23 -1.80 -7.97 14.65
C LEU A 23 -0.71 -6.90 14.48
N ALA A 24 0.56 -7.31 14.39
CA ALA A 24 1.68 -6.39 14.19
C ALA A 24 1.62 -5.76 12.79
N ILE A 25 1.90 -4.47 12.73
CA ILE A 25 1.95 -3.72 11.46
C ILE A 25 3.34 -3.94 10.87
N THR A 26 3.43 -4.84 9.89
CA THR A 26 4.68 -5.21 9.21
C THR A 26 4.74 -4.69 7.77
N GLY A 27 3.67 -4.02 7.32
CA GLY A 27 3.60 -3.49 5.96
C GLY A 27 2.29 -2.77 5.66
N GLY A 28 2.13 -2.37 4.42
CA GLY A 28 0.97 -1.59 3.97
C GLY A 28 -0.36 -2.33 4.10
N LEU A 29 -0.38 -3.66 3.96
CA LEU A 29 -1.60 -4.45 4.11
C LEU A 29 -2.11 -4.41 5.56
N GLU A 30 -1.23 -4.68 6.53
CA GLU A 30 -1.59 -4.67 7.96
C GLU A 30 -2.06 -3.28 8.39
N ARG A 31 -1.42 -2.22 7.86
CA ARG A 31 -1.84 -0.83 8.08
C ARG A 31 -3.25 -0.57 7.52
N CYS A 32 -3.54 -0.98 6.28
CA CYS A 32 -4.88 -0.86 5.70
C CYS A 32 -5.93 -1.55 6.56
N VAL A 33 -5.68 -2.81 6.99
CA VAL A 33 -6.65 -3.56 7.81
C VAL A 33 -6.91 -2.90 9.15
N LEU A 34 -5.88 -2.32 9.79
CA LEU A 34 -6.03 -1.57 11.04
C LEU A 34 -6.85 -0.30 10.83
N GLU A 35 -6.54 0.47 9.78
CA GLU A 35 -7.25 1.70 9.41
C GLU A 35 -8.72 1.40 9.10
N ASP A 36 -9.00 0.38 8.28
CA ASP A 36 -10.35 -0.05 7.94
C ASP A 36 -11.14 -0.56 9.16
N THR A 37 -10.47 -1.29 10.06
CA THR A 37 -11.08 -1.73 11.32
C THR A 37 -11.49 -0.54 12.16
N ARG A 38 -10.65 0.49 12.25
CA ARG A 38 -10.96 1.74 12.97
C ARG A 38 -12.19 2.43 12.39
N GLU A 39 -12.27 2.52 11.07
CA GLU A 39 -13.41 3.15 10.39
C GLU A 39 -14.71 2.36 10.59
N LEU A 40 -14.67 1.03 10.53
CA LEU A 40 -15.84 0.19 10.82
C LEU A 40 -16.34 0.42 12.25
N VAL A 41 -15.45 0.52 13.23
CA VAL A 41 -15.80 0.79 14.62
C VAL A 41 -16.36 2.21 14.78
N ALA A 42 -15.71 3.21 14.17
CA ALA A 42 -16.14 4.61 14.19
C ALA A 42 -17.53 4.79 13.55
N ALA A 43 -17.84 4.04 12.49
CA ALA A 43 -19.17 3.98 11.89
C ALA A 43 -20.23 3.27 12.76
N GLY A 44 -19.84 2.72 13.89
CA GLY A 44 -20.74 2.06 14.85
C GLY A 44 -20.99 0.57 14.61
N HIS A 45 -20.19 -0.08 13.76
CA HIS A 45 -20.22 -1.53 13.56
C HIS A 45 -19.53 -2.28 14.70
N GLU A 46 -19.94 -3.52 14.95
CA GLU A 46 -19.25 -4.41 15.90
C GLU A 46 -18.18 -5.19 15.15
N VAL A 47 -16.93 -5.16 15.63
CA VAL A 47 -15.81 -5.85 15.00
C VAL A 47 -15.18 -6.86 15.95
N GLU A 48 -14.98 -8.07 15.45
CA GLU A 48 -14.15 -9.09 16.09
C GLU A 48 -12.96 -9.37 15.18
N VAL A 49 -11.74 -9.23 15.70
CA VAL A 49 -10.50 -9.53 14.93
C VAL A 49 -10.02 -10.93 15.32
N TRP A 50 -10.08 -11.83 14.34
CA TRP A 50 -9.63 -13.21 14.45
C TRP A 50 -8.22 -13.33 13.90
N HIS A 51 -7.24 -13.59 14.75
CA HIS A 51 -5.83 -13.60 14.42
C HIS A 51 -5.15 -14.91 14.76
N ARG A 52 -4.10 -15.26 14.02
CA ARG A 52 -3.19 -16.33 14.43
C ARG A 52 -2.20 -15.77 15.43
N ASN A 53 -1.77 -16.63 16.37
CA ASN A 53 -0.60 -16.32 17.16
C ASN A 53 0.62 -16.35 16.22
N ALA A 54 1.09 -15.19 15.79
CA ALA A 54 2.28 -15.07 14.95
C ALA A 54 3.50 -15.01 15.86
N GLN A 55 4.43 -15.95 15.68
CA GLN A 55 5.77 -15.86 16.24
C GLN A 55 6.57 -14.77 15.50
N SER A 56 6.08 -13.54 15.54
CA SER A 56 6.78 -12.39 15.01
C SER A 56 7.53 -11.70 16.16
N PRO A 57 8.77 -11.23 15.94
CA PRO A 57 9.48 -10.40 16.92
C PRO A 57 8.66 -9.16 17.34
N ARG A 58 7.77 -8.66 16.48
CA ARG A 58 6.88 -7.52 16.73
C ARG A 58 5.46 -7.94 17.18
N ALA A 59 5.22 -9.22 17.51
CA ALA A 59 3.87 -9.70 17.86
C ALA A 59 3.27 -8.99 19.08
N ALA A 60 4.10 -8.52 20.02
CA ALA A 60 3.66 -7.80 21.20
C ALA A 60 3.17 -6.37 20.90
N GLU A 61 3.59 -5.78 19.78
CA GLU A 61 3.20 -4.42 19.37
C GLU A 61 1.81 -4.38 18.72
N GLY A 62 1.34 -5.52 18.23
CA GLY A 62 0.10 -5.60 17.45
C GLY A 62 -1.21 -5.42 18.22
N PRO A 63 -1.40 -6.02 19.43
CA PRO A 63 -2.66 -5.92 20.17
C PRO A 63 -3.05 -4.49 20.56
N PRO A 64 -2.15 -3.62 21.08
CA PRO A 64 -2.53 -2.31 21.62
C PRO A 64 -3.35 -1.42 20.69
N PRO A 65 -3.03 -1.28 19.39
CA PRO A 65 -3.82 -0.46 18.48
C PRO A 65 -5.26 -0.97 18.30
N TYR A 66 -5.48 -2.28 18.35
CA TYR A 66 -6.81 -2.89 18.24
C TYR A 66 -7.58 -2.80 19.55
N GLU A 67 -6.91 -3.03 20.69
CA GLU A 67 -7.51 -2.92 22.03
C GLU A 67 -7.98 -1.50 22.32
N ALA A 68 -7.21 -0.49 21.90
CA ALA A 68 -7.58 0.93 22.03
C ALA A 68 -8.90 1.29 21.31
N MET A 69 -9.27 0.53 20.27
CA MET A 69 -10.55 0.68 19.56
C MET A 69 -11.70 -0.08 20.23
N GLY A 70 -11.45 -0.85 21.29
CA GLY A 70 -12.45 -1.68 21.96
C GLY A 70 -12.91 -2.88 21.12
N VAL A 71 -12.16 -3.32 20.11
CA VAL A 71 -12.48 -4.51 19.33
C VAL A 71 -12.17 -5.77 20.12
N ARG A 72 -12.96 -6.82 19.89
CA ARG A 72 -12.70 -8.11 20.49
C ARG A 72 -11.62 -8.85 19.70
N LEU A 73 -10.49 -9.17 20.35
CA LEU A 73 -9.45 -10.01 19.79
C LEU A 73 -9.76 -11.49 20.08
N VAL A 74 -9.65 -12.32 19.05
CA VAL A 74 -9.91 -13.76 19.15
C VAL A 74 -8.75 -14.52 18.53
N GLU A 75 -8.05 -15.29 19.36
CA GLU A 75 -7.01 -16.18 18.84
C GLU A 75 -7.65 -17.31 18.03
N ALA A 76 -7.27 -17.40 16.76
CA ALA A 76 -7.75 -18.38 15.80
C ALA A 76 -6.71 -19.48 15.54
N THR A 77 -7.16 -20.57 14.93
CA THR A 77 -6.28 -21.65 14.48
C THR A 77 -5.33 -21.17 13.37
N ASP A 78 -4.31 -21.97 13.05
CA ASP A 78 -3.48 -21.71 11.87
C ASP A 78 -4.31 -21.84 10.58
N TYR A 79 -4.23 -20.85 9.70
CA TYR A 79 -4.98 -20.77 8.44
C TYR A 79 -4.32 -21.53 7.28
N ARG A 80 -3.06 -21.97 7.43
CA ARG A 80 -2.34 -22.70 6.40
C ARG A 80 -3.01 -24.03 6.08
N PHE A 81 -3.09 -24.31 4.79
CA PHE A 81 -3.59 -25.57 4.24
C PHE A 81 -2.47 -26.33 3.56
N GLY A 82 -2.31 -27.59 3.89
CA GLY A 82 -1.36 -28.50 3.27
C GLY A 82 -2.09 -29.67 2.59
N ILE A 83 -1.64 -30.04 1.39
CA ILE A 83 -2.22 -31.19 0.65
C ILE A 83 -2.04 -32.47 1.47
N THR A 84 -0.88 -32.68 2.08
CA THR A 84 -0.57 -33.85 2.91
C THR A 84 -1.32 -33.86 4.25
N THR A 85 -1.80 -32.71 4.71
CA THR A 85 -2.51 -32.54 5.98
C THR A 85 -3.99 -32.18 5.81
N ALA A 86 -4.52 -32.33 4.58
CA ALA A 86 -5.82 -31.82 4.16
C ALA A 86 -6.98 -32.20 5.09
N LEU A 87 -7.05 -33.47 5.53
CA LEU A 87 -8.14 -33.93 6.42
C LEU A 87 -8.04 -33.30 7.82
N ARG A 88 -6.82 -33.22 8.37
CA ARG A 88 -6.56 -32.57 9.67
C ARG A 88 -6.88 -31.09 9.60
N ASP A 89 -6.46 -30.42 8.51
CA ASP A 89 -6.68 -29.00 8.32
C ASP A 89 -8.17 -28.70 8.10
N ALA A 90 -8.88 -29.50 7.30
CA ALA A 90 -10.33 -29.38 7.09
C ALA A 90 -11.10 -29.54 8.42
N TRP A 91 -10.72 -30.51 9.25
CA TRP A 91 -11.33 -30.69 10.58
C TRP A 91 -11.05 -29.48 11.49
N ARG A 92 -9.82 -28.98 11.50
CA ARG A 92 -9.42 -27.80 12.27
C ARG A 92 -10.21 -26.57 11.83
N PHE A 93 -10.35 -26.35 10.52
CA PHE A 93 -11.13 -25.25 9.94
C PHE A 93 -12.63 -25.37 10.24
N ALA A 94 -13.16 -26.58 10.20
CA ALA A 94 -14.56 -26.84 10.55
C ALA A 94 -14.84 -26.51 12.03
N ARG A 95 -13.93 -26.91 12.93
CA ARG A 95 -14.02 -26.57 14.36
C ARG A 95 -14.00 -25.05 14.57
N GLU A 96 -13.17 -24.33 13.82
CA GLU A 96 -13.13 -22.89 13.87
C GLU A 96 -14.43 -22.26 13.32
N GLY A 97 -14.99 -22.82 12.25
CA GLY A 97 -16.29 -22.42 11.72
C GLY A 97 -17.42 -22.56 12.75
N LEU A 98 -17.38 -23.59 13.61
CA LEU A 98 -18.34 -23.75 14.72
C LEU A 98 -18.17 -22.67 15.81
N ARG A 99 -16.92 -22.22 16.08
CA ARG A 99 -16.67 -21.09 16.99
C ARG A 99 -17.23 -19.80 16.40
N ILE A 100 -16.94 -19.54 15.11
CA ILE A 100 -17.45 -18.38 14.35
C ILE A 100 -18.99 -18.36 14.34
N ARG A 101 -19.63 -19.52 14.19
CA ARG A 101 -21.10 -19.61 14.24
C ARG A 101 -21.69 -19.10 15.56
N ARG A 102 -20.99 -19.31 16.69
CA ARG A 102 -21.40 -18.84 18.02
C ARG A 102 -21.22 -17.33 18.22
N SER A 103 -20.34 -16.69 17.46
CA SER A 103 -20.12 -15.23 17.50
C SER A 103 -21.21 -14.42 16.79
N HIS A 104 -22.14 -15.11 16.09
CA HIS A 104 -23.27 -14.45 15.40
C HIS A 104 -22.83 -13.30 14.44
N LEU A 105 -21.72 -13.50 13.74
CA LEU A 105 -21.21 -12.55 12.76
C LEU A 105 -22.14 -12.46 11.54
N ASP A 106 -22.23 -11.28 10.93
CA ASP A 106 -22.97 -11.03 9.71
C ASP A 106 -22.13 -11.28 8.46
N VAL A 107 -20.83 -11.06 8.54
CA VAL A 107 -19.87 -11.27 7.45
C VAL A 107 -18.49 -11.60 8.01
N LEU A 108 -17.77 -12.50 7.33
CA LEU A 108 -16.34 -12.73 7.51
C LEU A 108 -15.58 -11.92 6.47
N TRP A 109 -14.54 -11.21 6.87
CA TRP A 109 -13.71 -10.43 6.00
C TRP A 109 -12.25 -10.89 6.08
N LEU A 110 -11.81 -11.62 5.06
CA LEU A 110 -10.48 -12.21 4.93
C LEU A 110 -9.58 -11.27 4.12
N ASN A 111 -8.49 -10.82 4.73
CA ASN A 111 -7.56 -9.85 4.12
C ASN A 111 -6.34 -10.49 3.44
N ARG A 112 -6.21 -11.82 3.49
CA ARG A 112 -5.15 -12.56 2.83
C ARG A 112 -5.73 -13.71 2.03
N PRO A 113 -5.83 -13.57 0.71
CA PRO A 113 -6.46 -14.57 -0.16
C PRO A 113 -5.76 -15.93 -0.15
N GLU A 114 -4.50 -16.01 0.29
CA GLU A 114 -3.75 -17.27 0.47
C GLU A 114 -4.45 -18.23 1.44
N TYR A 115 -5.28 -17.70 2.32
CA TYR A 115 -6.04 -18.49 3.28
C TYR A 115 -7.49 -18.73 2.86
N LEU A 116 -7.78 -18.60 1.57
CA LEU A 116 -9.12 -18.86 1.01
C LEU A 116 -9.66 -20.25 1.40
N PRO A 117 -8.87 -21.36 1.40
CA PRO A 117 -9.35 -22.66 1.86
C PRO A 117 -9.92 -22.63 3.29
N PHE A 118 -9.22 -21.97 4.22
CA PHE A 118 -9.71 -21.75 5.59
C PHE A 118 -11.01 -20.94 5.59
N GLY A 119 -11.02 -19.78 4.94
CA GLY A 119 -12.17 -18.89 4.89
C GLY A 119 -13.42 -19.59 4.32
N ARG A 120 -13.23 -20.43 3.29
CA ARG A 120 -14.31 -21.20 2.67
C ARG A 120 -14.91 -22.24 3.59
N VAL A 121 -14.09 -23.06 4.25
CA VAL A 121 -14.59 -24.07 5.21
C VAL A 121 -15.25 -23.38 6.39
N ALA A 122 -14.64 -22.34 6.95
CA ALA A 122 -15.20 -21.55 8.05
C ALA A 122 -16.56 -20.93 7.69
N SER A 123 -16.68 -20.34 6.49
CA SER A 123 -17.92 -19.78 5.96
C SER A 123 -19.00 -20.84 5.77
N LEU A 124 -18.65 -21.99 5.20
CA LEU A 124 -19.59 -23.10 4.97
C LEU A 124 -20.17 -23.62 6.31
N VAL A 125 -19.31 -23.89 7.28
CA VAL A 125 -19.70 -24.47 8.58
C VAL A 125 -20.44 -23.46 9.45
N SER A 126 -19.98 -22.21 9.48
CA SER A 126 -20.66 -21.15 10.26
C SER A 126 -21.94 -20.66 9.57
N GLY A 127 -22.06 -20.83 8.26
CA GLY A 127 -23.07 -20.23 7.40
C GLY A 127 -22.95 -18.71 7.29
N VAL A 128 -21.82 -18.09 7.70
CA VAL A 128 -21.53 -16.67 7.55
C VAL A 128 -20.93 -16.41 6.16
N PRO A 129 -21.43 -15.43 5.39
CA PRO A 129 -20.83 -15.05 4.10
C PRO A 129 -19.37 -14.65 4.24
N LEU A 130 -18.55 -14.93 3.20
CA LEU A 130 -17.13 -14.61 3.17
C LEU A 130 -16.84 -13.50 2.15
N ALA A 131 -16.29 -12.39 2.60
CA ALA A 131 -15.65 -11.37 1.77
C ALA A 131 -14.12 -11.60 1.80
N VAL A 132 -13.49 -11.58 0.65
CA VAL A 132 -12.03 -11.75 0.50
C VAL A 132 -11.45 -10.50 -0.14
N HIS A 133 -10.53 -9.82 0.54
CA HIS A 133 -9.89 -8.63 0.02
C HIS A 133 -8.61 -9.01 -0.75
N LEU A 134 -8.51 -8.54 -1.99
CA LEU A 134 -7.49 -8.90 -2.95
C LEU A 134 -6.46 -7.77 -3.05
N HIS A 135 -5.49 -7.77 -2.12
CA HIS A 135 -4.47 -6.72 -2.02
C HIS A 135 -3.25 -6.92 -2.94
N HIS A 136 -3.04 -8.12 -3.45
CA HIS A 136 -1.90 -8.49 -4.31
C HIS A 136 -2.31 -9.47 -5.40
N ALA A 137 -1.44 -9.63 -6.39
CA ALA A 137 -1.66 -10.58 -7.48
C ALA A 137 -1.79 -12.03 -6.98
N PRO A 138 -2.55 -12.88 -7.67
CA PRO A 138 -2.78 -14.26 -7.25
C PRO A 138 -1.52 -15.11 -7.34
N ASN A 139 -1.27 -15.88 -6.27
CA ASN A 139 -0.25 -16.92 -6.25
C ASN A 139 -0.77 -18.27 -6.76
N TYR A 140 -2.05 -18.33 -7.15
CA TYR A 140 -2.74 -19.53 -7.57
C TYR A 140 -3.10 -19.46 -9.06
N ARG A 141 -2.96 -20.59 -9.76
CA ARG A 141 -3.30 -20.67 -11.19
C ARG A 141 -4.69 -21.24 -11.48
N ARG A 142 -5.38 -21.84 -10.50
CA ARG A 142 -6.70 -22.47 -10.69
C ARG A 142 -7.53 -22.44 -9.41
N LEU A 143 -8.25 -21.36 -9.20
CA LEU A 143 -9.10 -21.18 -8.01
C LEU A 143 -10.55 -21.61 -8.21
N GLY A 144 -10.99 -21.89 -9.44
CA GLY A 144 -12.38 -22.14 -9.78
C GLY A 144 -13.18 -23.01 -8.78
N PRO A 145 -12.67 -24.18 -8.34
CA PRO A 145 -13.40 -25.03 -7.41
C PRO A 145 -13.66 -24.41 -6.03
N ILE A 146 -12.78 -23.53 -5.55
CA ILE A 146 -12.87 -22.92 -4.21
C ILE A 146 -13.33 -21.46 -4.23
N ALA A 147 -13.38 -20.84 -5.40
CA ALA A 147 -13.81 -19.44 -5.56
C ALA A 147 -15.33 -19.24 -5.47
N GLY A 148 -16.10 -20.31 -5.42
CA GLY A 148 -17.58 -20.31 -5.44
C GLY A 148 -18.26 -20.05 -4.10
N GLY A 149 -19.53 -20.48 -4.00
CA GLY A 149 -20.36 -20.43 -2.79
C GLY A 149 -20.76 -19.02 -2.39
N ARG A 150 -20.89 -18.74 -1.09
CA ARG A 150 -21.25 -17.42 -0.54
C ARG A 150 -19.99 -16.58 -0.31
N THR A 151 -19.18 -16.42 -1.38
CA THR A 151 -17.94 -15.63 -1.34
C THR A 151 -18.05 -14.46 -2.32
N ARG A 152 -17.62 -13.29 -1.90
CA ARG A 152 -17.39 -12.11 -2.72
C ARG A 152 -15.93 -11.67 -2.58
N TYR A 153 -15.42 -11.01 -3.58
CA TYR A 153 -14.03 -10.59 -3.66
C TYR A 153 -13.98 -9.07 -3.82
N PHE A 154 -13.18 -8.40 -3.00
CA PHE A 154 -12.97 -6.95 -3.06
C PHE A 154 -11.58 -6.71 -3.60
N ALA A 155 -11.47 -6.21 -4.82
CA ALA A 155 -10.20 -5.94 -5.46
C ALA A 155 -9.80 -4.48 -5.26
N VAL A 156 -8.56 -4.24 -4.84
CA VAL A 156 -8.03 -2.88 -4.58
C VAL A 156 -7.78 -2.07 -5.85
N SER A 157 -7.86 -2.71 -7.03
CA SER A 157 -7.72 -2.06 -8.34
C SER A 157 -8.35 -2.92 -9.44
N HIS A 158 -8.60 -2.34 -10.59
CA HIS A 158 -9.05 -3.08 -11.77
C HIS A 158 -7.98 -4.09 -12.24
N ALA A 159 -6.69 -3.75 -12.10
CA ALA A 159 -5.60 -4.67 -12.41
C ALA A 159 -5.67 -5.93 -11.56
N MET A 160 -5.91 -5.78 -10.25
CA MET A 160 -6.09 -6.92 -9.35
C MET A 160 -7.35 -7.70 -9.69
N ALA A 161 -8.45 -7.03 -10.03
CA ALA A 161 -9.68 -7.71 -10.46
C ALA A 161 -9.45 -8.59 -11.70
N ARG A 162 -8.74 -8.08 -12.71
CA ARG A 162 -8.39 -8.85 -13.92
C ARG A 162 -7.49 -10.04 -13.60
N ALA A 163 -6.41 -9.82 -12.84
CA ALA A 163 -5.46 -10.89 -12.48
C ALA A 163 -6.15 -12.03 -11.72
N TRP A 164 -7.06 -11.71 -10.81
CA TRP A 164 -7.81 -12.72 -10.06
C TRP A 164 -8.90 -13.40 -10.90
N ALA A 165 -9.53 -12.69 -11.83
CA ALA A 165 -10.46 -13.28 -12.78
C ALA A 165 -9.76 -14.31 -13.69
N GLU A 166 -8.58 -13.99 -14.21
CA GLU A 166 -7.72 -14.90 -14.98
C GLU A 166 -7.30 -16.15 -14.18
N SER A 167 -7.20 -16.02 -12.86
CA SER A 167 -6.95 -17.16 -11.96
C SER A 167 -8.18 -18.00 -11.63
N GLY A 168 -9.36 -17.63 -12.18
CA GLY A 168 -10.60 -18.38 -12.05
C GLY A 168 -11.60 -17.88 -11.02
N VAL A 169 -11.43 -16.66 -10.50
CA VAL A 169 -12.47 -16.00 -9.71
C VAL A 169 -13.55 -15.47 -10.66
N PRO A 170 -14.85 -15.81 -10.46
CA PRO A 170 -15.91 -15.30 -11.31
C PRO A 170 -16.01 -13.77 -11.25
N THR A 171 -16.04 -13.12 -12.40
CA THR A 171 -16.03 -11.65 -12.52
C THR A 171 -17.25 -10.99 -11.87
N ASP A 172 -18.43 -11.64 -11.91
CA ASP A 172 -19.66 -11.19 -11.24
C ASP A 172 -19.56 -11.20 -9.71
N ARG A 173 -18.50 -11.76 -9.16
CA ARG A 173 -18.23 -11.84 -7.73
C ARG A 173 -17.14 -10.88 -7.27
N ILE A 174 -16.53 -10.13 -8.18
CA ILE A 174 -15.50 -9.14 -7.86
C ILE A 174 -16.14 -7.75 -7.81
N THR A 175 -15.85 -7.03 -6.74
CA THR A 175 -16.22 -5.62 -6.57
C THR A 175 -14.94 -4.81 -6.37
N ILE A 176 -14.82 -3.68 -7.05
CA ILE A 176 -13.65 -2.81 -6.87
C ILE A 176 -13.86 -1.99 -5.59
N VAL A 177 -12.90 -2.11 -4.68
CA VAL A 177 -12.82 -1.36 -3.42
C VAL A 177 -11.37 -0.84 -3.29
N PRO A 178 -11.03 0.29 -3.91
CA PRO A 178 -9.67 0.84 -3.84
C PRO A 178 -9.29 1.15 -2.40
N ASN A 179 -8.04 0.95 -2.03
CA ASN A 179 -7.55 1.37 -0.72
C ASN A 179 -7.67 2.89 -0.57
N GLY A 180 -7.93 3.33 0.66
CA GLY A 180 -7.94 4.74 1.02
C GLY A 180 -6.64 5.19 1.69
N VAL A 181 -6.42 6.49 1.65
CA VAL A 181 -5.37 7.16 2.42
C VAL A 181 -5.99 8.23 3.30
N ASP A 182 -5.50 8.32 4.54
CA ASP A 182 -5.82 9.45 5.41
C ASP A 182 -4.97 10.65 4.98
N THR A 183 -5.56 11.57 4.23
CA THR A 183 -4.85 12.76 3.76
C THR A 183 -4.40 13.69 4.88
N ASP A 184 -4.95 13.57 6.09
CA ASP A 184 -4.54 14.36 7.25
C ASP A 184 -3.34 13.72 7.96
N ALA A 185 -3.16 12.41 7.82
CA ALA A 185 -1.93 11.73 8.25
C ALA A 185 -0.73 12.04 7.34
N PHE A 186 -0.99 12.54 6.12
CA PHE A 186 0.04 12.99 5.17
C PHE A 186 -0.21 14.46 4.79
N PRO A 187 0.05 15.41 5.71
CA PRO A 187 -0.22 16.83 5.50
C PRO A 187 0.63 17.38 4.37
N ALA A 188 0.12 18.40 3.68
CA ALA A 188 0.89 19.08 2.65
C ALA A 188 2.16 19.67 3.25
N ALA A 189 3.27 19.53 2.53
CA ALA A 189 4.52 20.15 2.93
C ALA A 189 4.39 21.69 2.86
N THR A 190 4.90 22.34 3.91
CA THR A 190 5.03 23.79 4.00
C THR A 190 6.50 24.19 3.93
N PRO A 191 6.86 25.44 3.58
CA PRO A 191 8.26 25.87 3.59
C PRO A 191 8.97 25.58 4.91
N ALA A 192 8.29 25.79 6.04
CA ALA A 192 8.85 25.49 7.38
C ALA A 192 9.09 23.99 7.57
N SER A 193 8.12 23.13 7.22
CA SER A 193 8.27 21.69 7.39
C SER A 193 9.29 21.08 6.40
N VAL A 194 9.50 21.69 5.23
CA VAL A 194 10.57 21.32 4.30
C VAL A 194 11.93 21.66 4.90
N HIS A 195 12.09 22.89 5.42
CA HIS A 195 13.31 23.33 6.08
C HIS A 195 13.69 22.40 7.24
N ASP A 196 12.75 22.15 8.17
CA ASP A 196 12.98 21.29 9.33
C ASP A 196 13.34 19.84 8.92
N ALA A 197 12.63 19.30 7.93
CA ALA A 197 12.86 17.94 7.44
C ALA A 197 14.24 17.81 6.76
N ARG A 198 14.62 18.77 5.91
CA ARG A 198 15.93 18.79 5.25
C ARG A 198 17.06 18.97 6.26
N ALA A 199 16.92 19.89 7.19
CA ALA A 199 17.89 20.11 8.27
C ALA A 199 18.11 18.84 9.10
N ALA A 200 17.03 18.14 9.48
CA ALA A 200 17.09 16.87 10.22
C ALA A 200 17.78 15.72 9.45
N LEU A 201 17.76 15.76 8.13
CA LEU A 201 18.38 14.77 7.26
C LEU A 201 19.77 15.21 6.73
N GLY A 202 20.21 16.43 7.05
CA GLY A 202 21.47 17.00 6.53
C GLY A 202 21.42 17.30 5.03
N ILE A 203 20.25 17.56 4.47
CA ILE A 203 20.04 17.89 3.05
C ILE A 203 20.07 19.42 2.92
N PRO A 204 20.95 20.00 2.08
CA PRO A 204 20.94 21.44 1.82
C PRO A 204 19.61 21.91 1.21
N GLU A 205 19.18 23.15 1.52
CA GLU A 205 17.85 23.65 1.15
C GLU A 205 17.57 23.63 -0.35
N ASP A 206 18.53 24.00 -1.16
CA ASP A 206 18.38 24.13 -2.60
C ASP A 206 18.70 22.83 -3.38
N THR A 207 18.94 21.71 -2.67
CA THR A 207 19.28 20.44 -3.31
C THR A 207 18.04 19.77 -3.89
N PRO A 208 17.89 19.62 -5.23
CA PRO A 208 16.81 18.86 -5.81
C PRO A 208 16.82 17.42 -5.29
N THR A 209 15.73 16.99 -4.66
CA THR A 209 15.70 15.75 -3.89
C THR A 209 14.63 14.80 -4.40
N VAL A 210 15.05 13.60 -4.83
CA VAL A 210 14.16 12.49 -5.19
C VAL A 210 14.13 11.48 -4.05
N LEU A 211 12.93 11.08 -3.63
CA LEU A 211 12.73 10.09 -2.58
C LEU A 211 12.20 8.78 -3.14
N TYR A 212 12.87 7.69 -2.81
CA TYR A 212 12.32 6.34 -2.84
C TYR A 212 12.11 5.86 -1.41
N TYR A 213 10.93 5.33 -1.08
CA TYR A 213 10.73 4.65 0.19
C TYR A 213 9.93 3.35 0.04
N GLY A 214 10.36 2.34 0.77
CA GLY A 214 9.82 0.98 0.71
C GLY A 214 10.91 -0.08 0.75
N ARG A 215 10.55 -1.33 0.51
CA ARG A 215 11.52 -2.44 0.50
C ARG A 215 12.55 -2.23 -0.61
N LEU A 216 13.82 -2.28 -0.26
CA LEU A 216 14.93 -2.14 -1.22
C LEU A 216 15.17 -3.48 -1.92
N THR A 217 14.28 -3.84 -2.87
CA THR A 217 14.31 -5.11 -3.58
C THR A 217 14.27 -4.91 -5.10
N ARG A 218 14.75 -5.89 -5.83
CA ARG A 218 14.71 -5.90 -7.30
C ARG A 218 13.28 -5.76 -7.83
N SER A 219 12.32 -6.45 -7.21
CA SER A 219 10.90 -6.40 -7.62
C SER A 219 10.28 -5.01 -7.45
N LYS A 220 10.81 -4.20 -6.50
CA LYS A 220 10.41 -2.80 -6.28
C LYS A 220 11.20 -1.81 -7.15
N GLY A 221 12.09 -2.31 -8.01
CA GLY A 221 12.79 -1.53 -9.01
C GLY A 221 13.98 -0.71 -8.49
N VAL A 222 14.51 -1.00 -7.27
CA VAL A 222 15.62 -0.23 -6.71
C VAL A 222 16.87 -0.25 -7.59
N LEU A 223 17.20 -1.38 -8.21
CA LEU A 223 18.38 -1.49 -9.07
C LEU A 223 18.19 -0.69 -10.38
N ALA A 224 17.01 -0.75 -10.99
CA ALA A 224 16.69 0.05 -12.17
C ALA A 224 16.71 1.56 -11.84
N LEU A 225 16.24 1.94 -10.66
CA LEU A 225 16.34 3.32 -10.18
C LEU A 225 17.80 3.77 -10.02
N LEU A 226 18.65 2.96 -9.42
CA LEU A 226 20.08 3.29 -9.24
C LEU A 226 20.80 3.44 -10.59
N GLU A 227 20.47 2.58 -11.57
CA GLU A 227 20.98 2.72 -12.93
C GLU A 227 20.49 4.03 -13.58
N ALA A 228 19.20 4.33 -13.49
CA ALA A 228 18.64 5.59 -13.98
C ALA A 228 19.25 6.80 -13.25
N TRP A 229 19.54 6.67 -11.95
CA TRP A 229 20.15 7.74 -11.16
C TRP A 229 21.51 8.15 -11.65
N GLY A 230 22.34 7.20 -12.10
CA GLY A 230 23.63 7.52 -12.75
C GLY A 230 23.45 8.42 -13.99
N ARG A 231 22.37 8.20 -14.76
CA ARG A 231 22.03 9.02 -15.94
C ARG A 231 21.50 10.39 -15.52
N VAL A 232 20.65 10.47 -14.48
CA VAL A 232 20.19 11.75 -13.89
C VAL A 232 21.40 12.62 -13.52
N ARG A 233 22.37 12.05 -12.80
CA ARG A 233 23.58 12.77 -12.37
C ARG A 233 24.42 13.26 -13.53
N THR A 234 24.57 12.44 -14.57
CA THR A 234 25.32 12.80 -15.79
C THR A 234 24.63 13.93 -16.55
N ALA A 235 23.31 13.82 -16.75
CA ALA A 235 22.54 14.84 -17.47
C ALA A 235 22.47 16.17 -16.69
N ALA A 236 22.31 16.13 -15.36
CA ALA A 236 22.33 17.33 -14.54
C ALA A 236 23.67 18.07 -14.61
N ALA A 237 24.81 17.34 -14.58
CA ALA A 237 26.13 17.92 -14.74
C ALA A 237 26.31 18.58 -16.13
N ALA A 238 25.76 17.95 -17.18
CA ALA A 238 25.81 18.52 -18.54
C ALA A 238 24.99 19.81 -18.68
N ARG A 239 23.80 19.88 -18.04
CA ARG A 239 22.93 21.08 -18.03
C ARG A 239 23.66 22.29 -17.42
N VAL A 240 24.35 22.10 -16.29
CA VAL A 240 25.13 23.15 -15.61
C VAL A 240 26.26 23.68 -16.53
N SER A 241 26.90 22.82 -17.31
CA SER A 241 28.00 23.20 -18.19
C SER A 241 27.58 24.07 -19.40
N VAL A 242 26.29 24.00 -19.80
CA VAL A 242 25.80 24.71 -21.02
C VAL A 242 25.27 26.11 -20.67
N THR A 243 24.75 26.34 -19.44
CA THR A 243 24.02 27.57 -19.12
C THR A 243 24.87 28.72 -18.62
N THR A 244 26.09 28.49 -18.09
CA THR A 244 27.03 29.56 -17.71
C THR A 244 28.42 28.95 -17.43
N PRO A 245 29.55 29.55 -17.82
CA PRO A 245 30.85 29.16 -17.27
C PRO A 245 30.78 29.39 -15.75
N PRO A 246 31.11 28.41 -14.90
CA PRO A 246 30.93 28.52 -13.47
C PRO A 246 31.76 29.67 -12.93
N VAL A 247 31.09 30.70 -12.45
CA VAL A 247 31.70 31.62 -11.49
C VAL A 247 31.88 30.76 -10.23
N ALA A 248 33.10 30.72 -9.71
CA ALA A 248 33.42 29.90 -8.55
C ALA A 248 32.47 30.26 -7.39
N GLY A 249 31.48 29.38 -7.09
CA GLY A 249 30.46 29.55 -6.04
C GLY A 249 29.02 29.35 -6.47
N ASP A 250 28.65 29.41 -7.75
CA ASP A 250 27.24 29.44 -8.24
C ASP A 250 26.81 28.19 -9.02
N ALA A 251 27.44 27.04 -8.85
CA ALA A 251 26.96 25.81 -9.49
C ALA A 251 25.66 25.35 -8.82
N ALA A 252 24.57 25.23 -9.57
CA ALA A 252 23.30 24.65 -9.06
C ALA A 252 23.60 23.30 -8.38
N PRO A 253 23.03 23.07 -7.19
CA PRO A 253 23.32 21.85 -6.43
C PRO A 253 22.87 20.63 -7.22
N ALA A 254 23.75 19.63 -7.26
CA ALA A 254 23.46 18.41 -7.99
C ALA A 254 22.37 17.58 -7.27
N PRO A 255 21.44 16.94 -8.01
CA PRO A 255 20.33 16.20 -7.42
C PRO A 255 20.76 15.09 -6.44
N LEU A 256 20.00 14.89 -5.36
CA LEU A 256 20.18 13.85 -4.34
C LEU A 256 19.08 12.80 -4.44
N LEU A 257 19.43 11.51 -4.38
CA LEU A 257 18.50 10.42 -4.20
C LEU A 257 18.49 9.99 -2.73
N VAL A 258 17.33 10.02 -2.11
CA VAL A 258 17.11 9.44 -0.78
C VAL A 258 16.47 8.06 -0.94
N LEU A 259 17.13 7.03 -0.43
CA LEU A 259 16.61 5.65 -0.37
C LEU A 259 16.26 5.33 1.07
N ALA A 260 15.00 5.13 1.41
CA ALA A 260 14.56 4.80 2.76
C ALA A 260 13.80 3.47 2.79
N GLY A 261 14.27 2.49 3.56
CA GLY A 261 13.53 1.24 3.70
C GLY A 261 14.35 0.04 4.14
N ALA A 262 13.65 -1.10 4.24
CA ALA A 262 14.27 -2.36 4.62
C ALA A 262 15.10 -2.91 3.46
N LEU A 263 16.37 -3.17 3.72
CA LEU A 263 17.29 -3.87 2.84
C LEU A 263 17.39 -5.33 3.31
N TYR A 264 17.01 -6.25 2.45
CA TYR A 264 17.06 -7.68 2.74
C TYR A 264 18.46 -8.25 2.43
N PRO A 265 18.96 -9.22 3.22
CA PRO A 265 20.29 -9.78 3.03
C PRO A 265 20.55 -10.29 1.60
N GLU A 266 19.55 -10.90 0.97
CA GLU A 266 19.63 -11.44 -0.39
C GLU A 266 19.78 -10.37 -1.49
N GLU A 267 19.43 -9.13 -1.21
CA GLU A 267 19.51 -8.00 -2.15
C GLU A 267 20.69 -7.06 -1.82
N ALA A 268 21.27 -7.18 -0.62
CA ALA A 268 22.19 -6.20 -0.05
C ALA A 268 23.44 -5.99 -0.93
N ASP A 269 24.09 -7.06 -1.36
CA ASP A 269 25.32 -6.98 -2.15
C ASP A 269 25.07 -6.27 -3.48
N ALA A 270 23.95 -6.57 -4.16
CA ALA A 270 23.62 -5.96 -5.44
C ALA A 270 23.28 -4.46 -5.29
N VAL A 271 22.55 -4.10 -4.23
CA VAL A 271 22.18 -2.70 -3.96
C VAL A 271 23.41 -1.89 -3.55
N HIS A 272 24.28 -2.41 -2.68
CA HIS A 272 25.52 -1.72 -2.29
C HIS A 272 26.42 -1.51 -3.50
N ALA A 273 26.67 -2.55 -4.31
CA ALA A 273 27.49 -2.44 -5.51
C ALA A 273 26.94 -1.40 -6.50
N ALA A 274 25.62 -1.30 -6.66
CA ALA A 274 24.99 -0.31 -7.52
C ALA A 274 25.14 1.13 -6.96
N ILE A 275 25.08 1.30 -5.64
CA ILE A 275 25.33 2.60 -4.98
C ILE A 275 26.79 3.00 -5.10
N ASP A 276 27.73 2.07 -4.87
CA ASP A 276 29.18 2.32 -4.93
C ASP A 276 29.65 2.72 -6.34
N ALA A 277 28.90 2.32 -7.38
CA ALA A 277 29.17 2.71 -8.77
C ALA A 277 28.74 4.15 -9.09
N LEU A 278 27.98 4.81 -8.21
CA LEU A 278 27.47 6.17 -8.39
C LEU A 278 28.44 7.23 -7.81
N PRO A 279 28.35 8.48 -8.25
CA PRO A 279 29.15 9.56 -7.66
C PRO A 279 28.94 9.65 -6.15
N ALA A 280 30.03 9.78 -5.40
CA ALA A 280 29.98 9.89 -3.95
C ALA A 280 29.03 11.03 -3.50
N GLY A 281 28.22 10.78 -2.48
CA GLY A 281 27.25 11.75 -1.96
C GLY A 281 26.03 11.98 -2.84
N SER A 282 25.83 11.20 -3.92
CA SER A 282 24.63 11.30 -4.76
C SER A 282 23.44 10.50 -4.26
N VAL A 283 23.66 9.60 -3.29
CA VAL A 283 22.63 8.75 -2.66
C VAL A 283 22.76 8.83 -1.15
N LEU A 284 21.66 9.10 -0.46
CA LEU A 284 21.51 9.02 0.98
C LEU A 284 20.67 7.80 1.32
N VAL A 285 21.25 6.83 2.00
CA VAL A 285 20.55 5.61 2.44
C VAL A 285 20.09 5.75 3.88
N LEU A 286 18.80 5.53 4.12
CA LEU A 286 18.17 5.60 5.42
C LEU A 286 17.51 4.26 5.77
N PRO A 287 17.48 3.88 7.06
CA PRO A 287 16.75 2.68 7.48
C PRO A 287 15.24 2.85 7.26
N GLU A 288 14.51 1.74 7.36
CA GLU A 288 13.05 1.73 7.40
C GLU A 288 12.54 2.61 8.56
N ARG A 289 11.51 3.40 8.28
CA ARG A 289 10.86 4.31 9.24
C ARG A 289 9.36 4.08 9.26
N ASP A 290 8.77 4.12 10.44
CA ASP A 290 7.30 4.05 10.62
C ASP A 290 6.63 5.37 10.19
N ASP A 291 7.28 6.52 10.46
CA ASP A 291 6.85 7.84 10.00
C ASP A 291 7.67 8.28 8.78
N VAL A 292 6.98 8.35 7.65
CA VAL A 292 7.56 8.78 6.37
C VAL A 292 7.26 10.25 6.03
N VAL A 293 6.45 10.94 6.82
CA VAL A 293 6.06 12.34 6.57
C VAL A 293 7.28 13.26 6.47
N PRO A 294 8.28 13.18 7.38
CA PRO A 294 9.48 14.00 7.24
C PRO A 294 10.26 13.71 5.94
N LEU A 295 10.28 12.45 5.47
CA LEU A 295 10.92 12.11 4.19
C LEU A 295 10.18 12.73 3.01
N LEU A 296 8.84 12.66 3.02
CA LEU A 296 7.99 13.27 2.01
C LEU A 296 8.16 14.79 1.99
N HIS A 297 8.27 15.44 3.16
CA HIS A 297 8.47 16.88 3.23
C HIS A 297 9.87 17.30 2.72
N ALA A 298 10.90 16.50 2.93
CA ALA A 298 12.25 16.79 2.45
C ALA A 298 12.41 16.65 0.92
N ALA A 299 11.57 15.83 0.29
CA ALA A 299 11.66 15.52 -1.14
C ALA A 299 10.93 16.56 -2.02
N ASP A 300 11.35 16.71 -3.27
CA ASP A 300 10.63 17.44 -4.31
C ASP A 300 9.80 16.49 -5.17
N VAL A 301 10.34 15.29 -5.45
CA VAL A 301 9.71 14.25 -6.26
C VAL A 301 9.82 12.91 -5.53
N VAL A 302 8.79 12.09 -5.60
CA VAL A 302 8.83 10.70 -5.13
C VAL A 302 8.89 9.76 -6.32
N VAL A 303 9.61 8.65 -6.19
CA VAL A 303 9.72 7.65 -7.25
C VAL A 303 9.26 6.28 -6.76
N ALA A 304 8.40 5.61 -7.56
CA ALA A 304 7.85 4.28 -7.27
C ALA A 304 7.98 3.36 -8.49
N PRO A 305 9.20 2.90 -8.84
CA PRO A 305 9.52 2.26 -10.11
C PRO A 305 9.36 0.74 -10.04
N SER A 306 8.31 0.22 -9.41
CA SER A 306 8.11 -1.21 -9.21
C SER A 306 8.09 -1.97 -10.54
N ILE A 307 8.99 -2.96 -10.67
CA ILE A 307 9.05 -3.86 -11.84
C ILE A 307 7.83 -4.79 -11.82
N GLU A 308 7.50 -5.33 -10.65
CA GLU A 308 6.28 -6.12 -10.49
C GLU A 308 5.07 -5.20 -10.29
N PRO A 309 3.94 -5.48 -10.98
CA PRO A 309 2.73 -4.68 -10.84
C PRO A 309 2.25 -4.58 -9.38
N GLU A 310 2.10 -3.35 -8.90
CA GLU A 310 1.56 -3.10 -7.56
C GLU A 310 0.07 -3.42 -7.50
N GLY A 311 -0.36 -3.98 -6.37
CA GLY A 311 -1.80 -4.19 -6.13
C GLY A 311 -2.58 -2.89 -6.14
N PHE A 312 -2.06 -1.87 -5.45
CA PHE A 312 -2.66 -0.53 -5.36
C PHE A 312 -1.64 0.58 -5.64
N GLY A 313 -0.59 0.70 -4.82
CA GLY A 313 0.40 1.78 -4.92
C GLY A 313 0.25 2.81 -3.80
N ARG A 314 0.31 2.37 -2.54
CA ARG A 314 0.19 3.26 -1.36
C ARG A 314 1.19 4.41 -1.40
N VAL A 315 2.43 4.16 -1.79
CA VAL A 315 3.48 5.19 -1.92
C VAL A 315 2.99 6.36 -2.78
N VAL A 316 2.28 6.09 -3.88
CA VAL A 316 1.78 7.13 -4.79
C VAL A 316 0.76 8.02 -4.10
N VAL A 317 -0.25 7.42 -3.44
CA VAL A 317 -1.30 8.22 -2.79
C VAL A 317 -0.80 8.94 -1.54
N GLU A 318 0.14 8.36 -0.79
CA GLU A 318 0.77 8.98 0.38
C GLU A 318 1.61 10.21 -0.04
N ALA A 319 2.45 10.06 -1.06
CA ALA A 319 3.26 11.16 -1.59
C ALA A 319 2.41 12.29 -2.17
N MET A 320 1.44 11.96 -3.02
CA MET A 320 0.55 12.97 -3.59
C MET A 320 -0.32 13.65 -2.52
N SER A 321 -0.67 12.96 -1.42
CA SER A 321 -1.34 13.58 -0.27
C SER A 321 -0.47 14.64 0.41
N ALA A 322 0.86 14.39 0.50
CA ALA A 322 1.82 15.37 0.99
C ALA A 322 2.14 16.49 -0.02
N GLY A 323 1.49 16.48 -1.19
CA GLY A 323 1.71 17.46 -2.25
C GLY A 323 2.94 17.16 -3.12
N ARG A 324 3.47 15.94 -3.08
CA ARG A 324 4.66 15.57 -3.87
C ARG A 324 4.26 14.85 -5.15
N PRO A 325 4.71 15.32 -6.32
CA PRO A 325 4.53 14.59 -7.57
C PRO A 325 5.28 13.27 -7.53
N VAL A 326 4.75 12.27 -8.25
CA VAL A 326 5.29 10.91 -8.20
C VAL A 326 5.58 10.40 -9.60
N VAL A 327 6.81 10.02 -9.86
CA VAL A 327 7.16 9.21 -11.04
C VAL A 327 7.01 7.74 -10.68
N ALA A 328 6.17 7.00 -11.39
CA ALA A 328 5.89 5.60 -11.05
C ALA A 328 5.77 4.68 -12.27
N ALA A 329 5.84 3.39 -12.01
CA ALA A 329 5.60 2.38 -13.05
C ALA A 329 4.19 2.48 -13.64
N ALA A 330 4.07 2.39 -14.96
CA ALA A 330 2.80 2.44 -15.72
C ALA A 330 1.94 1.17 -15.58
N SER A 331 2.07 0.40 -14.49
CA SER A 331 1.46 -0.92 -14.35
C SER A 331 0.72 -1.10 -13.03
N GLY A 332 -0.19 -2.07 -13.00
CA GLY A 332 -0.92 -2.39 -11.77
C GLY A 332 -1.79 -1.23 -11.26
N GLY A 333 -1.92 -1.14 -9.95
CA GLY A 333 -2.69 -0.08 -9.30
C GLY A 333 -2.04 1.30 -9.42
N THR A 334 -0.71 1.39 -9.55
CA THR A 334 -0.01 2.67 -9.74
C THR A 334 -0.43 3.35 -11.04
N GLY A 335 -0.53 2.60 -12.14
CA GLY A 335 -1.01 3.13 -13.42
C GLY A 335 -2.48 3.55 -13.39
N GLU A 336 -3.30 2.96 -12.50
CA GLU A 336 -4.70 3.38 -12.30
C GLU A 336 -4.79 4.68 -11.50
N ILE A 337 -3.94 4.85 -10.48
CA ILE A 337 -3.86 6.08 -9.70
C ILE A 337 -3.37 7.24 -10.57
N LEU A 338 -2.31 7.01 -11.33
CA LEU A 338 -1.74 7.99 -12.25
C LEU A 338 -2.42 7.91 -13.62
N SER A 339 -3.73 8.12 -13.68
CA SER A 339 -4.53 8.09 -14.91
C SER A 339 -4.92 9.50 -15.37
N GLY A 340 -5.44 9.61 -16.61
CA GLY A 340 -5.77 10.90 -17.20
C GLY A 340 -4.54 11.80 -17.34
N ASP A 341 -4.61 13.03 -16.88
CA ASP A 341 -3.51 14.00 -16.94
C ASP A 341 -2.27 13.59 -16.15
N TRP A 342 -2.44 12.69 -15.18
CA TRP A 342 -1.34 12.15 -14.38
C TRP A 342 -0.58 11.03 -15.06
N ALA A 343 -1.10 10.45 -16.17
CA ALA A 343 -0.42 9.39 -16.91
C ALA A 343 0.96 9.83 -17.45
N ARG A 344 1.19 11.14 -17.61
CA ARG A 344 2.49 11.69 -18.02
C ARG A 344 3.64 11.44 -17.03
N TYR A 345 3.31 11.15 -15.76
CA TYR A 345 4.29 10.80 -14.73
C TYR A 345 4.55 9.30 -14.63
N THR A 346 3.96 8.51 -15.51
CA THR A 346 4.23 7.08 -15.57
C THR A 346 5.37 6.76 -16.54
N VAL A 347 6.10 5.70 -16.24
CA VAL A 347 7.24 5.24 -17.02
C VAL A 347 7.32 3.71 -17.01
N ASP A 348 7.97 3.14 -18.02
CA ASP A 348 8.42 1.74 -17.94
C ASP A 348 9.67 1.69 -17.04
N PRO A 349 9.62 1.07 -15.87
CA PRO A 349 10.76 1.01 -14.98
C PRO A 349 11.91 0.14 -15.51
N ALA A 350 11.70 -0.64 -16.55
CA ALA A 350 12.72 -1.41 -17.24
C ALA A 350 13.51 -0.56 -18.26
N ASP A 351 13.12 0.71 -18.45
CA ASP A 351 13.83 1.68 -19.28
C ASP A 351 14.49 2.77 -18.40
N PRO A 352 15.77 2.61 -18.04
CA PRO A 352 16.47 3.58 -17.19
C PRO A 352 16.66 4.95 -17.82
N ASP A 353 16.71 5.07 -19.17
CA ASP A 353 16.81 6.37 -19.84
C ASP A 353 15.51 7.13 -19.72
N ALA A 354 14.37 6.49 -20.00
CA ALA A 354 13.05 7.07 -19.83
C ALA A 354 12.77 7.45 -18.37
N LEU A 355 13.20 6.62 -17.41
CA LEU A 355 13.06 6.92 -15.98
C LEU A 355 13.89 8.15 -15.58
N ALA A 356 15.13 8.25 -16.07
CA ALA A 356 16.00 9.40 -15.78
C ALA A 356 15.46 10.70 -16.37
N GLU A 357 15.02 10.69 -17.62
CA GLU A 357 14.39 11.84 -18.28
C GLU A 357 13.15 12.29 -17.50
N LYS A 358 12.26 11.35 -17.17
CA LYS A 358 11.03 11.63 -16.44
C LYS A 358 11.29 12.23 -15.05
N LEU A 359 12.31 11.76 -14.34
CA LEU A 359 12.69 12.31 -13.04
C LEU A 359 13.18 13.76 -13.17
N LEU A 360 14.01 14.05 -14.16
CA LEU A 360 14.50 15.42 -14.41
C LEU A 360 13.35 16.36 -14.79
N ASP A 361 12.49 15.96 -15.72
CA ASP A 361 11.34 16.76 -16.14
C ASP A 361 10.39 17.05 -14.96
N THR A 362 10.20 16.05 -14.08
CA THR A 362 9.32 16.21 -12.92
C THR A 362 9.95 17.10 -11.84
N LEU A 363 11.27 17.07 -11.67
CA LEU A 363 11.99 18.00 -10.78
C LEU A 363 11.84 19.43 -11.30
N ASP A 364 12.08 19.66 -12.60
CA ASP A 364 11.94 20.97 -13.24
C ASP A 364 10.48 21.48 -13.09
N GLU A 365 9.47 20.63 -13.30
CA GLU A 365 8.06 21.00 -13.12
C GLU A 365 7.72 21.31 -11.66
N ALA A 366 8.22 20.53 -10.69
CA ALA A 366 7.98 20.75 -9.27
C ALA A 366 8.53 22.10 -8.80
N GLU A 367 9.64 22.56 -9.38
CA GLU A 367 10.22 23.89 -9.13
C GLU A 367 9.40 25.01 -9.79
N LEU A 368 8.96 24.81 -11.03
CA LEU A 368 8.36 25.86 -11.87
C LEU A 368 6.84 26.01 -11.68
N ASP A 369 6.14 24.98 -11.19
CA ASP A 369 4.68 25.01 -11.00
C ASP A 369 4.26 24.92 -9.52
N PRO A 370 4.10 26.06 -8.84
CA PRO A 370 3.64 26.09 -7.45
C PRO A 370 2.25 25.46 -7.22
N SER A 371 1.44 25.29 -8.27
CA SER A 371 0.10 24.69 -8.17
C SER A 371 0.15 23.17 -8.14
N LEU A 372 1.26 22.54 -8.55
CA LEU A 372 1.37 21.09 -8.70
C LEU A 372 1.09 20.36 -7.38
N ALA A 373 1.63 20.86 -6.27
CA ALA A 373 1.40 20.27 -4.94
C ALA A 373 -0.09 20.23 -4.57
N ALA A 374 -0.82 21.33 -4.79
CA ALA A 374 -2.26 21.41 -4.51
C ALA A 374 -3.05 20.46 -5.42
N ARG A 375 -2.67 20.36 -6.71
CA ARG A 375 -3.29 19.43 -7.67
C ARG A 375 -3.07 17.96 -7.27
N CYS A 376 -1.85 17.59 -6.86
CA CYS A 376 -1.56 16.24 -6.33
C CYS A 376 -2.51 15.88 -5.19
N ARG A 377 -2.59 16.75 -4.18
CA ARG A 377 -3.41 16.53 -3.00
C ARG A 377 -4.91 16.44 -3.33
N ALA A 378 -5.42 17.33 -4.17
CA ALA A 378 -6.83 17.33 -4.58
C ALA A 378 -7.19 16.02 -5.32
N TRP A 379 -6.33 15.58 -6.25
CA TRP A 379 -6.53 14.33 -6.99
C TRP A 379 -6.71 13.12 -6.07
N VAL A 380 -5.82 12.98 -5.08
CA VAL A 380 -5.86 11.85 -4.15
C VAL A 380 -7.03 11.96 -3.19
N ARG A 381 -7.26 13.13 -2.57
CA ARG A 381 -8.37 13.34 -1.65
C ARG A 381 -9.71 12.96 -2.27
N ASP A 382 -9.94 13.37 -3.52
CA ASP A 382 -11.24 13.22 -4.17
C ASP A 382 -11.51 11.78 -4.64
N ARG A 383 -10.48 10.97 -4.89
CA ARG A 383 -10.59 9.61 -5.44
C ARG A 383 -10.17 8.50 -4.49
N TYR A 384 -9.14 8.74 -3.71
CA TYR A 384 -8.46 7.76 -2.86
C TYR A 384 -8.39 8.19 -1.40
N GLY A 385 -9.11 9.26 -1.03
CA GLY A 385 -9.24 9.67 0.36
C GLY A 385 -9.97 8.62 1.19
N ARG A 386 -9.89 8.76 2.50
CA ARG A 386 -10.52 7.85 3.47
C ARG A 386 -12.02 7.71 3.24
N GLU A 387 -12.75 8.82 3.04
CA GLU A 387 -14.22 8.80 2.94
C GLU A 387 -14.73 7.99 1.73
N PRO A 388 -14.26 8.20 0.48
CA PRO A 388 -14.64 7.37 -0.66
C PRO A 388 -14.37 5.87 -0.44
N HIS A 389 -13.20 5.54 0.14
CA HIS A 389 -12.83 4.16 0.43
C HIS A 389 -13.77 3.51 1.44
N VAL A 390 -13.97 4.14 2.60
CA VAL A 390 -14.84 3.61 3.67
C VAL A 390 -16.25 3.41 3.17
N ARG A 391 -16.79 4.36 2.39
CA ARG A 391 -18.10 4.24 1.75
C ARG A 391 -18.17 3.02 0.83
N ALA A 392 -17.16 2.80 -0.02
CA ALA A 392 -17.11 1.65 -0.93
C ALA A 392 -17.02 0.33 -0.16
N LEU A 393 -16.16 0.25 0.86
CA LEU A 393 -15.99 -0.93 1.71
C LEU A 393 -17.28 -1.28 2.46
N LEU A 394 -17.92 -0.29 3.10
CA LEU A 394 -19.19 -0.48 3.83
C LEU A 394 -20.31 -0.95 2.91
N LEU A 395 -20.48 -0.33 1.74
CA LEU A 395 -21.48 -0.75 0.77
C LEU A 395 -21.24 -2.19 0.30
N ALA A 396 -20.00 -2.57 0.04
CA ALA A 396 -19.65 -3.92 -0.37
C ALA A 396 -19.91 -4.96 0.73
N LEU A 397 -19.57 -4.64 2.00
CA LEU A 397 -19.84 -5.49 3.15
C LEU A 397 -21.34 -5.63 3.41
N LEU A 398 -22.10 -4.51 3.40
CA LEU A 398 -23.55 -4.51 3.61
C LEU A 398 -24.30 -5.32 2.54
N ALA A 399 -23.90 -5.19 1.28
CA ALA A 399 -24.49 -5.93 0.16
C ALA A 399 -24.28 -7.45 0.29
N HIS A 400 -23.19 -7.86 0.95
CA HIS A 400 -22.81 -9.27 1.09
C HIS A 400 -23.19 -9.90 2.43
N ALA A 401 -23.40 -9.11 3.47
CA ALA A 401 -23.74 -9.59 4.82
C ALA A 401 -25.03 -10.42 4.86
N ARG A 402 -25.19 -11.26 5.89
CA ARG A 402 -26.45 -11.97 6.17
C ARG A 402 -27.60 -10.96 6.24
N ARG A 403 -28.71 -11.29 5.59
CA ARG A 403 -29.96 -10.54 5.69
C ARG A 403 -30.67 -10.77 7.01
#